data_9258e2c72d2ce29d50833b9033838342
#
_entry.id   9258e2c72d2ce29d50833b9033838342
#
_cell.length_a   1.000
_cell.length_b   1.000
_cell.length_c   1.000
_cell.angle_alpha   90.00
_cell.angle_beta   90.00
_cell.angle_gamma   90.00
#
_symmetry.space_group_name_H-M   'P 1'
#
loop_
_entity.id
_entity.type
_entity.pdbx_description
1 polymer ?
#
loop_
_entity_poly.entity_id
_entity_poly.type
_entity_poly.pdbx_seq_one_letter_code
_entity_poly.pdbx_strand_id
1 'polypeptide(L)'
;MNAGRTDVSTDSADEPSDAAGNRTERTAGFGSGALLGVAMGVGNVLSYVFVLVLTRALGTAGFGAYSALITLGIVLVIPAGAFQVIIARRWADEEARTSGLVAAAGTGIALTGLTCLLAAPIGDIFHLDGVAATVAMSLMLLPMTLTGAFQGMLLGAERLGRLSTLYVLTAATRLLGAFVCLAIDANVTQVFVAMAIAAWLTAAYGWWACRDLAATTRRHSPSLLAEMARSNSTLAAFTALTNVDVLLVRHFLDEHTSGGYGLASTFGRAMCWGTQFIALLVVPRLSRQGSSMIWRAAALVVGIGAIAAAVVAIDADALVRLIGGTAFDGFGALVLACIALGTLWALAQLWLFSQMADDDTTLGKVAWLAVAVELVLGWLWWHDSAEQIIGLAAGCAALVVLVGVVRTRRHAVTQLESEEDLLVTDRT
;
A
#
# COMPACT_ATOMS: atom_id res chain seq x y z
N MET A 1 -83.48 -10.78 6.58
CA MET A 1 -83.89 -9.53 5.88
C MET A 1 -82.63 -8.70 5.75
N ASN A 2 -82.34 -8.32 4.48
CA ASN A 2 -81.35 -7.35 3.98
C ASN A 2 -79.86 -7.51 4.35
N ALA A 3 -79.01 -8.00 3.56
CA ALA A 3 -78.47 -7.57 2.24
C ALA A 3 -77.81 -6.19 2.32
N GLY A 4 -76.52 -6.12 2.30
CA GLY A 4 -75.65 -4.99 2.13
C GLY A 4 -74.35 -5.40 1.45
N ARG A 5 -74.39 -5.43 0.12
CA ARG A 5 -73.24 -5.51 -0.77
C ARG A 5 -72.45 -4.22 -0.68
N THR A 6 -71.16 -4.28 -0.46
CA THR A 6 -70.28 -3.15 -0.75
C THR A 6 -69.19 -3.63 -1.71
N ASP A 7 -69.13 -2.92 -2.81
CA ASP A 7 -68.23 -3.08 -3.94
C ASP A 7 -66.77 -2.93 -3.54
N VAL A 8 -65.95 -3.83 -4.06
CA VAL A 8 -64.48 -3.72 -4.09
C VAL A 8 -64.14 -2.94 -5.37
N SER A 9 -63.80 -1.68 -5.25
CA SER A 9 -63.12 -0.93 -6.30
C SER A 9 -61.63 -1.23 -6.29
N THR A 10 -61.21 -2.01 -7.28
CA THR A 10 -59.82 -2.11 -7.70
C THR A 10 -59.36 -0.78 -8.27
N ASP A 11 -58.52 -0.08 -7.57
CA ASP A 11 -57.75 1.02 -8.10
C ASP A 11 -56.26 0.61 -8.17
N SER A 12 -55.90 0.14 -9.37
CA SER A 12 -54.53 -0.14 -9.76
C SER A 12 -53.98 1.11 -10.43
N ALA A 13 -53.37 1.99 -9.67
CA ALA A 13 -52.63 3.16 -10.20
C ALA A 13 -51.13 2.94 -9.97
N ASP A 14 -50.47 2.64 -11.08
CA ASP A 14 -49.12 3.04 -11.50
C ASP A 14 -48.11 3.46 -10.41
N GLU A 15 -47.17 2.57 -10.09
CA GLU A 15 -45.85 2.86 -9.63
C GLU A 15 -44.80 2.68 -10.76
N PRO A 16 -44.47 3.73 -11.54
CA PRO A 16 -43.28 3.71 -12.40
C PRO A 16 -42.18 4.67 -11.94
N SER A 17 -42.19 5.18 -10.69
CA SER A 17 -41.26 6.24 -10.28
C SER A 17 -39.97 5.75 -9.62
N ASP A 18 -39.98 4.62 -8.89
CA ASP A 18 -38.79 4.19 -8.11
C ASP A 18 -37.73 3.47 -8.94
N ALA A 19 -38.09 2.87 -10.09
CA ALA A 19 -37.13 2.14 -10.92
C ALA A 19 -36.20 3.05 -11.73
N ALA A 20 -36.61 4.29 -12.03
CA ALA A 20 -35.79 5.26 -12.75
C ALA A 20 -34.78 5.97 -11.83
N GLY A 21 -35.19 6.30 -10.60
CA GLY A 21 -34.30 6.87 -9.58
C GLY A 21 -33.17 5.94 -9.21
N ASN A 22 -33.47 4.65 -9.01
CA ASN A 22 -32.50 3.63 -8.65
C ASN A 22 -31.50 3.27 -9.78
N ARG A 23 -31.87 3.49 -11.06
CA ARG A 23 -30.93 3.34 -12.19
C ARG A 23 -29.98 4.55 -12.32
N THR A 24 -30.45 5.76 -12.11
CA THR A 24 -29.60 6.96 -12.16
C THR A 24 -28.59 7.02 -11.01
N GLU A 25 -28.96 6.61 -9.80
CA GLU A 25 -28.05 6.49 -8.67
C GLU A 25 -27.00 5.39 -8.87
N ARG A 26 -27.39 4.22 -9.39
CA ARG A 26 -26.46 3.14 -9.73
C ARG A 26 -25.48 3.53 -10.84
N THR A 27 -25.91 4.23 -11.87
CA THR A 27 -25.02 4.68 -12.96
C THR A 27 -24.11 5.81 -12.52
N ALA A 28 -24.55 6.72 -11.65
CA ALA A 28 -23.72 7.77 -11.07
C ALA A 28 -22.63 7.17 -10.13
N GLY A 29 -22.97 6.19 -9.30
CA GLY A 29 -22.02 5.49 -8.42
C GLY A 29 -20.98 4.66 -9.19
N PHE A 30 -21.39 4.01 -10.30
CA PHE A 30 -20.48 3.25 -11.16
C PHE A 30 -19.48 4.15 -11.89
N GLY A 31 -19.93 5.32 -12.37
CA GLY A 31 -19.07 6.32 -13.01
C GLY A 31 -18.03 6.92 -12.05
N SER A 32 -18.42 7.17 -10.81
CA SER A 32 -17.53 7.73 -9.79
C SER A 32 -16.46 6.72 -9.31
N GLY A 33 -16.82 5.45 -9.18
CA GLY A 33 -15.88 4.37 -8.85
C GLY A 33 -14.88 4.12 -9.97
N ALA A 34 -15.34 4.13 -11.24
CA ALA A 34 -14.48 4.01 -12.40
C ALA A 34 -13.48 5.19 -12.49
N LEU A 35 -13.94 6.42 -12.21
CA LEU A 35 -13.08 7.61 -12.16
C LEU A 35 -11.96 7.45 -11.11
N LEU A 36 -12.27 6.96 -9.92
CA LEU A 36 -11.29 6.71 -8.89
C LEU A 36 -10.27 5.65 -9.33
N GLY A 37 -10.73 4.55 -9.95
CA GLY A 37 -9.84 3.51 -10.49
C GLY A 37 -8.89 4.04 -11.56
N VAL A 38 -9.38 4.86 -12.49
CA VAL A 38 -8.55 5.53 -13.51
C VAL A 38 -7.55 6.48 -12.86
N ALA A 39 -7.99 7.29 -11.87
CA ALA A 39 -7.11 8.22 -11.16
C ALA A 39 -5.98 7.49 -10.43
N MET A 40 -6.26 6.37 -9.78
CA MET A 40 -5.24 5.52 -9.15
C MET A 40 -4.29 4.92 -10.18
N GLY A 41 -4.79 4.45 -11.33
CA GLY A 41 -3.97 3.96 -12.43
C GLY A 41 -3.03 5.02 -12.99
N VAL A 42 -3.55 6.22 -13.25
CA VAL A 42 -2.75 7.39 -13.67
C VAL A 42 -1.71 7.74 -12.61
N GLY A 43 -2.08 7.77 -11.33
CA GLY A 43 -1.16 8.02 -10.23
C GLY A 43 -0.02 7.00 -10.17
N ASN A 44 -0.29 5.72 -10.41
CA ASN A 44 0.74 4.68 -10.48
C ASN A 44 1.69 4.90 -11.65
N VAL A 45 1.18 5.17 -12.86
CA VAL A 45 2.02 5.47 -14.03
C VAL A 45 2.93 6.66 -13.77
N LEU A 46 2.38 7.77 -13.24
CA LEU A 46 3.16 8.96 -12.88
C LEU A 46 4.23 8.65 -11.83
N SER A 47 3.94 7.75 -10.88
CA SER A 47 4.91 7.33 -9.86
C SER A 47 6.07 6.51 -10.44
N TYR A 48 5.83 5.69 -11.46
CA TYR A 48 6.91 4.98 -12.17
C TYR A 48 7.75 5.93 -13.03
N VAL A 49 7.11 6.87 -13.73
CA VAL A 49 7.83 7.92 -14.46
C VAL A 49 8.67 8.77 -13.51
N PHE A 50 8.16 9.09 -12.30
CA PHE A 50 8.92 9.77 -11.26
C PHE A 50 10.21 9.01 -10.90
N VAL A 51 10.13 7.70 -10.66
CA VAL A 51 11.32 6.88 -10.35
C VAL A 51 12.32 6.91 -11.51
N LEU A 52 11.84 6.78 -12.75
CA LEU A 52 12.68 6.81 -13.96
C LEU A 52 13.42 8.16 -14.12
N VAL A 53 12.74 9.27 -13.87
CA VAL A 53 13.37 10.60 -13.89
C VAL A 53 14.41 10.72 -12.79
N LEU A 54 14.09 10.21 -11.60
CA LEU A 54 14.92 10.36 -10.41
C LEU A 54 16.19 9.50 -10.46
N THR A 55 16.13 8.28 -11.01
CA THR A 55 17.32 7.44 -11.22
C THR A 55 18.33 8.12 -12.12
N ARG A 56 17.86 8.84 -13.17
CA ARG A 56 18.72 9.60 -14.06
C ARG A 56 19.28 10.88 -13.43
N ALA A 57 18.52 11.52 -12.55
CA ALA A 57 18.96 12.73 -11.86
C ALA A 57 20.03 12.45 -10.80
N LEU A 58 19.91 11.34 -10.07
CA LEU A 58 20.75 11.07 -8.89
C LEU A 58 21.95 10.14 -9.14
N GLY A 59 21.91 9.35 -10.25
CA GLY A 59 22.87 8.25 -10.43
C GLY A 59 22.76 7.17 -9.35
N THR A 60 23.69 6.21 -9.31
CA THR A 60 23.60 5.05 -8.39
C THR A 60 23.72 5.46 -6.93
N ALA A 61 24.78 6.18 -6.54
CA ALA A 61 25.03 6.56 -5.14
C ALA A 61 23.90 7.41 -4.55
N GLY A 62 23.48 8.46 -5.28
CA GLY A 62 22.36 9.31 -4.83
C GLY A 62 21.02 8.57 -4.80
N PHE A 63 20.78 7.69 -5.77
CA PHE A 63 19.54 6.89 -5.80
C PHE A 63 19.50 5.85 -4.69
N GLY A 64 20.64 5.29 -4.27
CA GLY A 64 20.74 4.42 -3.10
C GLY A 64 20.35 5.14 -1.80
N ALA A 65 20.92 6.34 -1.57
CA ALA A 65 20.56 7.17 -0.42
C ALA A 65 19.07 7.59 -0.45
N TYR A 66 18.55 7.98 -1.61
CA TYR A 66 17.13 8.27 -1.80
C TYR A 66 16.26 7.06 -1.49
N SER A 67 16.60 5.86 -2.01
CA SER A 67 15.82 4.63 -1.82
C SER A 67 15.73 4.22 -0.36
N ALA A 68 16.82 4.33 0.40
CA ALA A 68 16.81 4.05 1.83
C ALA A 68 15.92 5.03 2.61
N LEU A 69 16.11 6.33 2.39
CA LEU A 69 15.33 7.35 3.09
C LEU A 69 13.84 7.31 2.74
N ILE A 70 13.48 7.14 1.46
CA ILE A 70 12.07 7.03 1.08
C ILE A 70 11.42 5.75 1.63
N THR A 71 12.18 4.66 1.68
CA THR A 71 11.74 3.39 2.28
C THR A 71 11.52 3.54 3.78
N LEU A 72 12.43 4.18 4.50
CA LEU A 72 12.24 4.54 5.90
C LEU A 72 10.98 5.42 6.07
N GLY A 73 10.80 6.43 5.23
CA GLY A 73 9.61 7.29 5.22
C GLY A 73 8.32 6.52 5.00
N ILE A 74 8.29 5.52 4.11
CA ILE A 74 7.14 4.65 3.86
C ILE A 74 6.79 3.84 5.12
N VAL A 75 7.78 3.27 5.80
CA VAL A 75 7.58 2.52 7.04
C VAL A 75 7.06 3.44 8.15
N LEU A 76 7.61 4.64 8.29
CA LEU A 76 7.17 5.61 9.29
C LEU A 76 5.74 6.16 9.02
N VAL A 77 5.32 6.21 7.76
CA VAL A 77 4.00 6.74 7.35
C VAL A 77 2.90 5.65 7.34
N ILE A 78 3.18 4.41 7.72
CA ILE A 78 2.15 3.36 7.87
C ILE A 78 0.88 3.86 8.61
N PRO A 79 0.97 4.67 9.69
CA PRO A 79 -0.22 5.21 10.35
C PRO A 79 -1.15 6.02 9.43
N ALA A 80 -0.64 6.65 8.37
CA ALA A 80 -1.47 7.43 7.43
C ALA A 80 -2.54 6.56 6.75
N GLY A 81 -2.16 5.33 6.33
CA GLY A 81 -3.11 4.36 5.77
C GLY A 81 -4.15 3.92 6.79
N ALA A 82 -3.76 3.79 8.07
CA ALA A 82 -4.69 3.48 9.15
C ALA A 82 -5.73 4.58 9.34
N PHE A 83 -5.31 5.85 9.33
CA PHE A 83 -6.24 7.00 9.41
C PHE A 83 -7.23 6.99 8.25
N GLN A 84 -6.77 6.73 7.03
CA GLN A 84 -7.64 6.64 5.86
C GLN A 84 -8.75 5.62 6.06
N VAL A 85 -8.41 4.40 6.48
CA VAL A 85 -9.37 3.29 6.61
C VAL A 85 -10.35 3.54 7.76
N ILE A 86 -9.88 3.96 8.94
CA ILE A 86 -10.72 4.11 10.13
C ILE A 86 -11.67 5.30 10.00
N ILE A 87 -11.17 6.45 9.50
CA ILE A 87 -12.02 7.62 9.30
C ILE A 87 -13.11 7.30 8.27
N ALA A 88 -12.78 6.57 7.18
CA ALA A 88 -13.76 6.17 6.19
C ALA A 88 -14.81 5.21 6.77
N ARG A 89 -14.39 4.20 7.55
CA ARG A 89 -15.31 3.22 8.20
C ARG A 89 -16.24 3.86 9.22
N ARG A 90 -15.75 4.84 9.98
CA ARG A 90 -16.51 5.54 11.02
C ARG A 90 -17.04 6.90 10.54
N TRP A 91 -17.30 7.02 9.25
CA TRP A 91 -17.72 8.29 8.68
C TRP A 91 -18.98 8.89 9.32
N ALA A 92 -19.95 8.05 9.73
CA ALA A 92 -21.18 8.50 10.37
C ALA A 92 -20.95 9.09 11.79
N ASP A 93 -19.81 8.77 12.42
CA ASP A 93 -19.43 9.24 13.76
C ASP A 93 -18.60 10.53 13.64
N GLU A 94 -19.20 11.67 14.00
CA GLU A 94 -18.52 12.98 13.98
C GLU A 94 -17.34 13.07 14.94
N GLU A 95 -17.42 12.38 16.10
CA GLU A 95 -16.33 12.34 17.06
C GLU A 95 -15.12 11.61 16.47
N ALA A 96 -15.33 10.49 15.76
CA ALA A 96 -14.26 9.74 15.11
C ALA A 96 -13.58 10.55 14.00
N ARG A 97 -14.32 11.37 13.24
CA ARG A 97 -13.77 12.26 12.20
C ARG A 97 -12.84 13.31 12.80
N THR A 98 -13.29 14.00 13.84
CA THR A 98 -12.51 15.06 14.49
C THR A 98 -11.31 14.51 15.23
N SER A 99 -11.51 13.42 16.01
CA SER A 99 -10.44 12.73 16.72
C SER A 99 -9.42 12.14 15.77
N GLY A 100 -9.87 11.60 14.60
CA GLY A 100 -9.00 11.06 13.57
C GLY A 100 -8.07 12.11 12.97
N LEU A 101 -8.57 13.30 12.66
CA LEU A 101 -7.75 14.40 12.13
C LEU A 101 -6.73 14.91 13.16
N VAL A 102 -7.16 15.08 14.41
CA VAL A 102 -6.26 15.51 15.51
C VAL A 102 -5.19 14.43 15.79
N ALA A 103 -5.58 13.16 15.80
CA ALA A 103 -4.65 12.05 15.97
C ALA A 103 -3.65 11.96 14.81
N ALA A 104 -4.11 12.18 13.57
CA ALA A 104 -3.23 12.23 12.39
C ALA A 104 -2.22 13.38 12.49
N ALA A 105 -2.65 14.57 12.89
CA ALA A 105 -1.77 15.69 13.12
C ALA A 105 -0.76 15.41 14.24
N GLY A 106 -1.21 14.91 15.39
CA GLY A 106 -0.35 14.55 16.52
C GLY A 106 0.67 13.48 16.16
N THR A 107 0.24 12.41 15.47
CA THR A 107 1.13 11.35 14.98
C THR A 107 2.15 11.90 13.99
N GLY A 108 1.71 12.72 13.02
CA GLY A 108 2.60 13.33 12.04
C GLY A 108 3.63 14.26 12.68
N ILE A 109 3.24 15.07 13.65
CA ILE A 109 4.15 15.93 14.42
C ILE A 109 5.16 15.08 15.20
N ALA A 110 4.69 14.03 15.89
CA ALA A 110 5.54 13.13 16.67
C ALA A 110 6.57 12.41 15.79
N LEU A 111 6.13 11.87 14.64
CA LEU A 111 7.02 11.20 13.68
C LEU A 111 8.04 12.17 13.09
N THR A 112 7.60 13.36 12.67
CA THR A 112 8.49 14.40 12.15
C THR A 112 9.53 14.81 13.20
N GLY A 113 9.09 15.11 14.44
CA GLY A 113 9.96 15.51 15.53
C GLY A 113 10.95 14.41 15.92
N LEU A 114 10.49 13.16 16.06
CA LEU A 114 11.33 12.02 16.37
C LEU A 114 12.38 11.77 15.28
N THR A 115 11.96 11.81 14.00
CA THR A 115 12.88 11.57 12.88
C THR A 115 13.90 12.73 12.75
N CYS A 116 13.50 13.97 12.99
CA CYS A 116 14.43 15.11 13.06
C CYS A 116 15.44 14.93 14.22
N LEU A 117 14.97 14.50 15.39
CA LEU A 117 15.85 14.24 16.54
C LEU A 117 16.86 13.12 16.26
N LEU A 118 16.42 12.09 15.54
CA LEU A 118 17.24 10.95 15.15
C LEU A 118 17.97 11.16 13.81
N ALA A 119 17.98 12.38 13.24
CA ALA A 119 18.55 12.63 11.92
C ALA A 119 20.05 12.31 11.83
N ALA A 120 20.82 12.57 12.88
CA ALA A 120 22.24 12.22 12.92
C ALA A 120 22.47 10.70 12.93
N PRO A 121 21.92 9.91 13.87
CA PRO A 121 22.11 8.46 13.83
C PRO A 121 21.51 7.80 12.57
N ILE A 122 20.43 8.32 11.98
CA ILE A 122 19.91 7.84 10.70
C ILE A 122 20.90 8.13 9.58
N GLY A 123 21.50 9.33 9.57
CA GLY A 123 22.56 9.72 8.64
C GLY A 123 23.77 8.77 8.71
N ASP A 124 24.22 8.45 9.92
CA ASP A 124 25.33 7.53 10.16
C ASP A 124 25.01 6.09 9.71
N ILE A 125 23.79 5.58 10.04
CA ILE A 125 23.35 4.23 9.67
C ILE A 125 23.28 4.08 8.14
N PHE A 126 22.80 5.09 7.42
CA PHE A 126 22.64 5.03 5.97
C PHE A 126 23.78 5.70 5.20
N HIS A 127 24.90 6.01 5.86
CA HIS A 127 26.09 6.61 5.23
C HIS A 127 25.74 7.83 4.36
N LEU A 128 24.99 8.78 4.93
CA LEU A 128 24.56 10.00 4.23
C LEU A 128 25.56 11.15 4.46
N ASP A 129 25.67 12.04 3.48
CA ASP A 129 26.48 13.27 3.57
C ASP A 129 25.85 14.30 4.52
N GLY A 130 25.62 13.91 5.79
CA GLY A 130 25.05 14.76 6.82
C GLY A 130 23.54 14.59 7.03
N VAL A 131 22.98 15.43 7.90
CA VAL A 131 21.60 15.28 8.40
C VAL A 131 20.53 15.93 7.50
N ALA A 132 20.93 16.75 6.53
CA ALA A 132 20.01 17.61 5.79
C ALA A 132 18.95 16.81 4.97
N ALA A 133 19.36 15.69 4.34
CA ALA A 133 18.45 14.84 3.60
C ALA A 133 17.42 14.17 4.52
N THR A 134 17.83 13.68 5.69
CA THR A 134 16.95 13.08 6.69
C THR A 134 15.97 14.11 7.27
N VAL A 135 16.41 15.31 7.56
CA VAL A 135 15.54 16.41 8.02
C VAL A 135 14.52 16.76 6.93
N ALA A 136 14.97 16.93 5.68
CA ALA A 136 14.06 17.21 4.56
C ALA A 136 13.03 16.09 4.36
N MET A 137 13.45 14.82 4.48
CA MET A 137 12.53 13.66 4.44
C MET A 137 11.53 13.70 5.60
N SER A 138 11.98 14.03 6.82
CA SER A 138 11.10 14.07 7.99
C SER A 138 9.97 15.10 7.85
N LEU A 139 10.23 16.24 7.18
CA LEU A 139 9.22 17.29 6.92
C LEU A 139 8.08 16.83 6.02
N MET A 140 8.21 15.69 5.33
CA MET A 140 7.12 15.07 4.56
C MET A 140 6.13 14.28 5.44
N LEU A 141 6.56 13.78 6.62
CA LEU A 141 5.78 12.81 7.41
C LEU A 141 4.47 13.41 7.92
N LEU A 142 4.50 14.65 8.41
CA LEU A 142 3.30 15.36 8.84
C LEU A 142 2.28 15.55 7.72
N PRO A 143 2.61 16.17 6.56
CA PRO A 143 1.63 16.36 5.49
C PRO A 143 1.16 15.04 4.89
N MET A 144 2.00 13.97 4.84
CA MET A 144 1.58 12.65 4.38
C MET A 144 0.57 12.02 5.33
N THR A 145 0.77 12.13 6.65
CA THR A 145 -0.16 11.61 7.66
C THR A 145 -1.51 12.34 7.61
N LEU A 146 -1.48 13.67 7.45
CA LEU A 146 -2.69 14.48 7.24
C LEU A 146 -3.41 14.11 5.94
N THR A 147 -2.67 13.88 4.85
CA THR A 147 -3.24 13.46 3.56
C THR A 147 -3.99 12.14 3.69
N GLY A 148 -3.47 11.17 4.46
CA GLY A 148 -4.18 9.92 4.77
C GLY A 148 -5.52 10.18 5.47
N ALA A 149 -5.58 11.09 6.45
CA ALA A 149 -6.82 11.47 7.11
C ALA A 149 -7.80 12.15 6.13
N PHE A 150 -7.34 13.06 5.27
CA PHE A 150 -8.19 13.69 4.25
C PHE A 150 -8.72 12.69 3.23
N GLN A 151 -7.91 11.73 2.81
CA GLN A 151 -8.35 10.62 1.95
C GLN A 151 -9.47 9.81 2.62
N GLY A 152 -9.34 9.52 3.92
CA GLY A 152 -10.38 8.86 4.71
C GLY A 152 -11.68 9.65 4.78
N MET A 153 -11.59 10.98 4.99
CA MET A 153 -12.76 11.86 5.02
C MET A 153 -13.46 11.92 3.66
N LEU A 154 -12.71 12.07 2.57
CA LEU A 154 -13.26 12.14 1.21
C LEU A 154 -13.89 10.80 0.78
N LEU A 155 -13.26 9.67 1.18
CA LEU A 155 -13.76 8.34 0.91
C LEU A 155 -15.05 8.07 1.69
N GLY A 156 -15.08 8.38 2.97
CA GLY A 156 -16.27 8.21 3.83
C GLY A 156 -17.43 9.10 3.41
N ALA A 157 -17.14 10.33 2.93
CA ALA A 157 -18.14 11.24 2.38
C ALA A 157 -18.57 10.93 0.94
N GLU A 158 -18.04 9.82 0.35
CA GLU A 158 -18.28 9.43 -1.05
C GLU A 158 -17.94 10.53 -2.08
N ARG A 159 -17.04 11.47 -1.72
CA ARG A 159 -16.59 12.54 -2.61
C ARG A 159 -15.48 12.05 -3.53
N LEU A 160 -15.77 11.01 -4.32
CA LEU A 160 -14.80 10.28 -5.14
C LEU A 160 -14.09 11.18 -6.17
N GLY A 161 -14.74 12.21 -6.70
CA GLY A 161 -14.11 13.16 -7.62
C GLY A 161 -12.97 13.97 -6.96
N ARG A 162 -13.20 14.52 -5.74
CA ARG A 162 -12.15 15.24 -4.99
C ARG A 162 -11.04 14.28 -4.53
N LEU A 163 -11.40 13.05 -4.16
CA LEU A 163 -10.44 12.01 -3.81
C LEU A 163 -9.56 11.63 -5.01
N SER A 164 -10.15 11.43 -6.18
CA SER A 164 -9.43 11.18 -7.44
C SER A 164 -8.45 12.30 -7.77
N THR A 165 -8.88 13.56 -7.64
CA THR A 165 -8.00 14.71 -7.83
C THR A 165 -6.84 14.71 -6.83
N LEU A 166 -7.09 14.35 -5.56
CA LEU A 166 -6.05 14.28 -4.53
C LEU A 166 -4.99 13.21 -4.88
N TYR A 167 -5.38 12.03 -5.37
CA TYR A 167 -4.45 10.99 -5.81
C TYR A 167 -3.60 11.43 -7.00
N VAL A 168 -4.23 11.99 -8.03
CA VAL A 168 -3.50 12.48 -9.23
C VAL A 168 -2.58 13.64 -8.87
N LEU A 169 -3.03 14.59 -8.03
CA LEU A 169 -2.22 15.72 -7.58
C LEU A 169 -1.00 15.26 -6.79
N THR A 170 -1.15 14.26 -5.92
CA THR A 170 -0.04 13.67 -5.16
C THR A 170 1.06 13.14 -6.09
N ALA A 171 0.68 12.42 -7.13
CA ALA A 171 1.64 11.87 -8.09
C ALA A 171 2.22 12.96 -9.01
N ALA A 172 1.39 13.87 -9.50
CA ALA A 172 1.79 14.93 -10.43
C ALA A 172 2.75 15.93 -9.79
N THR A 173 2.50 16.37 -8.54
CA THR A 173 3.39 17.32 -7.84
C THR A 173 4.75 16.69 -7.55
N ARG A 174 4.81 15.41 -7.20
CA ARG A 174 6.08 14.68 -7.02
C ARG A 174 6.84 14.55 -8.33
N LEU A 175 6.17 14.20 -9.43
CA LEU A 175 6.78 14.11 -10.74
C LEU A 175 7.30 15.45 -11.23
N LEU A 176 6.53 16.53 -11.04
CA LEU A 176 6.99 17.88 -11.36
C LEU A 176 8.24 18.25 -10.56
N GLY A 177 8.26 17.94 -9.25
CA GLY A 177 9.45 18.10 -8.42
C GLY A 177 10.65 17.33 -8.95
N ALA A 178 10.47 16.09 -9.43
CA ALA A 178 11.56 15.30 -10.01
C ALA A 178 12.10 15.93 -11.31
N PHE A 179 11.26 16.48 -12.18
CA PHE A 179 11.71 17.20 -13.38
C PHE A 179 12.50 18.47 -13.04
N VAL A 180 12.06 19.21 -12.03
CA VAL A 180 12.81 20.38 -11.53
C VAL A 180 14.18 19.94 -11.01
N CYS A 181 14.23 18.88 -10.19
CA CYS A 181 15.48 18.32 -9.67
C CYS A 181 16.43 17.88 -10.79
N LEU A 182 15.90 17.21 -11.82
CA LEU A 182 16.68 16.81 -13.00
C LEU A 182 17.26 18.03 -13.72
N ALA A 183 16.48 19.11 -13.87
CA ALA A 183 16.88 20.31 -14.60
C ALA A 183 17.98 21.13 -13.88
N ILE A 184 18.12 20.97 -12.55
CA ILE A 184 19.12 21.71 -11.74
C ILE A 184 20.25 20.81 -11.22
N ASP A 185 20.36 19.56 -11.70
CA ASP A 185 21.31 18.55 -11.21
C ASP A 185 21.27 18.42 -9.67
N ALA A 186 20.05 18.27 -9.14
CA ALA A 186 19.79 18.30 -7.71
C ALA A 186 20.41 17.11 -6.97
N ASN A 187 20.89 17.35 -5.77
CA ASN A 187 21.33 16.32 -4.84
C ASN A 187 20.13 15.70 -4.06
N VAL A 188 20.40 14.64 -3.29
CA VAL A 188 19.39 13.90 -2.51
C VAL A 188 18.60 14.82 -1.56
N THR A 189 19.25 15.76 -0.90
CA THR A 189 18.60 16.74 -0.01
C THR A 189 17.58 17.58 -0.75
N GLN A 190 17.94 18.12 -1.92
CA GLN A 190 17.06 18.95 -2.74
C GLN A 190 15.86 18.15 -3.26
N VAL A 191 16.06 16.87 -3.59
CA VAL A 191 14.97 15.96 -3.96
C VAL A 191 13.96 15.82 -2.80
N PHE A 192 14.44 15.59 -1.57
CA PHE A 192 13.53 15.49 -0.42
C PHE A 192 12.87 16.83 -0.08
N VAL A 193 13.52 17.95 -0.28
CA VAL A 193 12.90 19.29 -0.16
C VAL A 193 11.77 19.43 -1.18
N ALA A 194 12.01 19.09 -2.44
CA ALA A 194 10.98 19.15 -3.49
C ALA A 194 9.80 18.22 -3.17
N MET A 195 10.08 17.01 -2.66
CA MET A 195 9.05 16.07 -2.21
C MET A 195 8.27 16.57 -0.99
N ALA A 196 8.94 17.23 -0.05
CA ALA A 196 8.27 17.86 1.10
C ALA A 196 7.33 18.98 0.65
N ILE A 197 7.77 19.85 -0.27
CA ILE A 197 6.92 20.86 -0.88
C ILE A 197 5.70 20.21 -1.56
N ALA A 198 5.92 19.18 -2.38
CA ALA A 198 4.84 18.44 -3.04
C ALA A 198 3.83 17.83 -2.03
N ALA A 199 4.33 17.26 -0.92
CA ALA A 199 3.49 16.72 0.14
C ALA A 199 2.66 17.82 0.84
N TRP A 200 3.24 18.98 1.12
CA TRP A 200 2.52 20.11 1.70
C TRP A 200 1.48 20.69 0.75
N LEU A 201 1.76 20.81 -0.55
CA LEU A 201 0.78 21.22 -1.56
C LEU A 201 -0.41 20.25 -1.62
N THR A 202 -0.12 18.94 -1.57
CA THR A 202 -1.14 17.90 -1.54
C THR A 202 -2.00 17.97 -0.28
N ALA A 203 -1.37 18.15 0.88
CA ALA A 203 -2.09 18.30 2.15
C ALA A 203 -2.94 19.59 2.18
N ALA A 204 -2.43 20.69 1.62
CA ALA A 204 -3.18 21.95 1.49
C ALA A 204 -4.44 21.79 0.63
N TYR A 205 -4.32 21.08 -0.50
CA TYR A 205 -5.48 20.71 -1.31
C TYR A 205 -6.46 19.81 -0.54
N GLY A 206 -5.92 18.79 0.17
CA GLY A 206 -6.74 17.88 1.00
C GLY A 206 -7.53 18.64 2.06
N TRP A 207 -6.89 19.56 2.76
CA TRP A 207 -7.54 20.45 3.73
C TRP A 207 -8.63 21.30 3.07
N TRP A 208 -8.34 21.92 1.94
CA TRP A 208 -9.31 22.71 1.18
C TRP A 208 -10.51 21.85 0.73
N ALA A 209 -10.26 20.63 0.25
CA ALA A 209 -11.27 19.69 -0.23
C ALA A 209 -12.17 19.17 0.90
N CYS A 210 -11.67 19.14 2.15
CA CYS A 210 -12.37 18.64 3.33
C CYS A 210 -12.93 19.75 4.24
N ARG A 211 -12.71 21.03 3.94
CA ARG A 211 -13.07 22.15 4.82
C ARG A 211 -14.55 22.20 5.24
N ASP A 212 -15.43 21.72 4.37
CA ASP A 212 -16.88 21.62 4.57
C ASP A 212 -17.31 20.29 5.24
N LEU A 213 -16.36 19.38 5.47
CA LEU A 213 -16.55 18.08 6.10
C LEU A 213 -16.04 18.04 7.55
N ALA A 214 -15.31 19.09 7.97
CA ALA A 214 -14.77 19.15 9.32
C ALA A 214 -15.91 19.25 10.35
N ALA A 215 -15.92 18.33 11.31
CA ALA A 215 -16.89 18.37 12.41
C ALA A 215 -16.51 19.43 13.44
N THR A 216 -17.52 20.04 14.07
CA THR A 216 -17.34 21.09 15.07
C THR A 216 -17.11 20.55 16.50
N THR A 217 -17.23 19.25 16.68
CA THR A 217 -17.19 18.59 17.99
C THR A 217 -15.76 18.41 18.49
N ARG A 218 -15.46 18.88 19.72
CA ARG A 218 -14.11 18.84 20.34
C ARG A 218 -13.84 17.63 21.22
N ARG A 219 -14.60 16.55 21.16
CA ARG A 219 -14.37 15.37 21.99
C ARG A 219 -13.29 14.47 21.40
N HIS A 220 -12.37 14.00 22.26
CA HIS A 220 -11.29 13.07 21.92
C HIS A 220 -11.67 11.67 22.36
N SER A 221 -11.61 10.70 21.44
CA SER A 221 -11.74 9.27 21.78
C SER A 221 -10.36 8.62 21.86
N PRO A 222 -9.85 8.31 23.07
CA PRO A 222 -8.54 7.65 23.23
C PRO A 222 -8.51 6.23 22.66
N SER A 223 -9.67 5.60 22.42
CA SER A 223 -9.78 4.25 21.87
C SER A 223 -9.38 4.18 20.38
N LEU A 224 -9.40 5.31 19.66
CA LEU A 224 -9.14 5.35 18.23
C LEU A 224 -7.72 4.90 17.86
N LEU A 225 -6.70 5.38 18.59
CA LEU A 225 -5.30 5.00 18.34
C LEU A 225 -5.04 3.51 18.61
N ALA A 226 -5.63 2.96 19.67
CA ALA A 226 -5.49 1.54 19.99
C ALA A 226 -6.19 0.65 18.94
N GLU A 227 -7.34 1.08 18.42
CA GLU A 227 -8.04 0.39 17.35
C GLU A 227 -7.24 0.46 16.02
N MET A 228 -6.67 1.62 15.72
CA MET A 228 -5.77 1.81 14.57
C MET A 228 -4.59 0.86 14.62
N ALA A 229 -3.91 0.78 15.76
CA ALA A 229 -2.76 -0.10 15.94
C ALA A 229 -3.14 -1.58 15.74
N ARG A 230 -4.33 -2.00 16.20
CA ARG A 230 -4.80 -3.38 16.06
C ARG A 230 -5.27 -3.70 14.63
N SER A 231 -6.15 -2.88 14.05
CA SER A 231 -6.74 -3.17 12.75
C SER A 231 -5.76 -3.03 11.58
N ASN A 232 -4.69 -2.24 11.75
CA ASN A 232 -3.70 -2.02 10.71
C ASN A 232 -2.38 -2.79 10.90
N SER A 233 -2.26 -3.57 11.98
CA SER A 233 -1.03 -4.29 12.32
C SER A 233 -0.58 -5.26 11.22
N THR A 234 -1.50 -5.96 10.59
CA THR A 234 -1.19 -6.89 9.49
C THR A 234 -0.65 -6.17 8.25
N LEU A 235 -1.26 -5.04 7.88
CA LEU A 235 -0.78 -4.22 6.78
C LEU A 235 0.57 -3.57 7.09
N ALA A 236 0.77 -3.17 8.35
CA ALA A 236 2.03 -2.64 8.85
C ALA A 236 3.15 -3.68 8.73
N ALA A 237 2.89 -4.93 9.19
CA ALA A 237 3.83 -6.03 9.06
C ALA A 237 4.19 -6.30 7.59
N PHE A 238 3.20 -6.33 6.71
CA PHE A 238 3.42 -6.53 5.28
C PHE A 238 4.24 -5.38 4.67
N THR A 239 3.92 -4.14 5.02
CA THR A 239 4.69 -2.98 4.55
C THR A 239 6.13 -3.03 5.05
N ALA A 240 6.38 -3.42 6.30
CA ALA A 240 7.72 -3.61 6.82
C ALA A 240 8.47 -4.72 6.06
N LEU A 241 7.83 -5.90 5.90
CA LEU A 241 8.39 -7.05 5.18
C LEU A 241 8.83 -6.72 3.74
N THR A 242 8.12 -5.84 3.05
CA THR A 242 8.43 -5.43 1.67
C THR A 242 9.42 -4.27 1.59
N ASN A 243 10.01 -3.84 2.69
CA ASN A 243 10.85 -2.65 2.73
C ASN A 243 12.16 -2.80 3.54
N VAL A 244 12.26 -3.80 4.42
CA VAL A 244 13.43 -4.02 5.28
C VAL A 244 14.69 -4.33 4.47
N ASP A 245 14.56 -5.09 3.40
CA ASP A 245 15.64 -5.47 2.48
C ASP A 245 16.45 -4.26 1.97
N VAL A 246 15.76 -3.19 1.54
CA VAL A 246 16.43 -1.97 1.04
C VAL A 246 17.20 -1.26 2.14
N LEU A 247 16.68 -1.26 3.37
CA LEU A 247 17.35 -0.65 4.51
C LEU A 247 18.62 -1.42 4.88
N LEU A 248 18.57 -2.76 4.84
CA LEU A 248 19.74 -3.63 5.08
C LEU A 248 20.80 -3.44 3.98
N VAL A 249 20.40 -3.44 2.71
CA VAL A 249 21.32 -3.22 1.59
C VAL A 249 22.03 -1.87 1.74
N ARG A 250 21.33 -0.79 2.08
CA ARG A 250 21.95 0.52 2.23
C ARG A 250 22.89 0.60 3.42
N HIS A 251 22.60 -0.14 4.49
CA HIS A 251 23.46 -0.15 5.67
C HIS A 251 24.75 -0.94 5.46
N PHE A 252 24.68 -2.13 4.83
CA PHE A 252 25.80 -3.06 4.78
C PHE A 252 26.61 -3.01 3.49
N LEU A 253 26.00 -2.60 2.36
CA LEU A 253 26.65 -2.64 1.06
C LEU A 253 27.08 -1.23 0.60
N ASP A 254 27.97 -1.20 -0.37
CA ASP A 254 28.46 0.05 -0.95
C ASP A 254 27.36 0.85 -1.67
N GLU A 255 27.64 2.11 -1.93
CA GLU A 255 26.67 3.05 -2.52
C GLU A 255 26.22 2.66 -3.93
N HIS A 256 27.13 2.09 -4.73
CA HIS A 256 26.82 1.67 -6.10
C HIS A 256 25.85 0.47 -6.09
N THR A 257 26.17 -0.55 -5.30
CA THR A 257 25.32 -1.75 -5.11
C THR A 257 23.97 -1.37 -4.49
N SER A 258 23.98 -0.47 -3.50
CA SER A 258 22.74 0.03 -2.88
C SER A 258 21.84 0.76 -3.87
N GLY A 259 22.42 1.55 -4.78
CA GLY A 259 21.67 2.22 -5.85
C GLY A 259 21.05 1.25 -6.86
N GLY A 260 21.85 0.28 -7.32
CA GLY A 260 21.40 -0.78 -8.21
C GLY A 260 20.26 -1.60 -7.61
N TYR A 261 20.41 -1.96 -6.32
CA TYR A 261 19.36 -2.64 -5.57
C TYR A 261 18.10 -1.79 -5.43
N GLY A 262 18.22 -0.51 -5.12
CA GLY A 262 17.11 0.43 -5.02
C GLY A 262 16.29 0.49 -6.32
N LEU A 263 16.97 0.51 -7.48
CA LEU A 263 16.32 0.41 -8.78
C LEU A 263 15.66 -0.97 -8.97
N ALA A 264 16.38 -2.07 -8.73
CA ALA A 264 15.88 -3.43 -8.89
C ALA A 264 14.66 -3.70 -8.00
N SER A 265 14.69 -3.26 -6.74
CA SER A 265 13.58 -3.40 -5.79
C SER A 265 12.31 -2.69 -6.24
N THR A 266 12.43 -1.63 -7.05
CA THR A 266 11.27 -0.94 -7.65
C THR A 266 10.48 -1.86 -8.58
N PHE A 267 11.14 -2.75 -9.32
CA PHE A 267 10.48 -3.75 -10.17
C PHE A 267 9.75 -4.80 -9.33
N GLY A 268 10.37 -5.27 -8.25
CA GLY A 268 9.72 -6.18 -7.30
C GLY A 268 8.46 -5.59 -6.68
N ARG A 269 8.55 -4.33 -6.25
CA ARG A 269 7.38 -3.59 -5.73
C ARG A 269 6.33 -3.35 -6.80
N ALA A 270 6.73 -3.04 -8.04
CA ALA A 270 5.80 -2.91 -9.16
C ALA A 270 5.03 -4.21 -9.40
N MET A 271 5.71 -5.36 -9.31
CA MET A 271 5.07 -6.68 -9.42
C MET A 271 4.07 -6.90 -8.28
N CYS A 272 4.47 -6.63 -7.03
CA CYS A 272 3.63 -6.81 -5.85
C CYS A 272 2.39 -5.89 -5.89
N TRP A 273 2.59 -4.58 -6.03
CA TRP A 273 1.49 -3.61 -6.01
C TRP A 273 0.67 -3.63 -7.30
N GLY A 274 1.29 -3.97 -8.44
CA GLY A 274 0.60 -4.13 -9.71
C GLY A 274 -0.40 -5.29 -9.72
N THR A 275 -0.16 -6.34 -8.94
CA THR A 275 -1.08 -7.49 -8.81
C THR A 275 -2.06 -7.36 -7.65
N GLN A 276 -1.99 -6.32 -6.84
CA GLN A 276 -2.86 -6.08 -5.68
C GLN A 276 -4.35 -6.11 -6.05
N PHE A 277 -4.71 -5.65 -7.26
CA PHE A 277 -6.11 -5.69 -7.71
C PHE A 277 -6.67 -7.11 -7.73
N ILE A 278 -5.84 -8.14 -7.96
CA ILE A 278 -6.26 -9.54 -7.94
C ILE A 278 -6.75 -9.91 -6.53
N ALA A 279 -5.96 -9.58 -5.50
CA ALA A 279 -6.35 -9.81 -4.12
C ALA A 279 -7.66 -9.07 -3.76
N LEU A 280 -7.79 -7.80 -4.17
CA LEU A 280 -8.99 -6.99 -3.92
C LEU A 280 -10.25 -7.54 -4.62
N LEU A 281 -10.12 -8.14 -5.82
CA LEU A 281 -11.23 -8.74 -6.54
C LEU A 281 -11.62 -10.11 -5.99
N VAL A 282 -10.64 -10.88 -5.49
CA VAL A 282 -10.82 -12.25 -5.03
C VAL A 282 -11.38 -12.32 -3.62
N VAL A 283 -10.86 -11.50 -2.70
CA VAL A 283 -11.24 -11.52 -1.29
C VAL A 283 -12.76 -11.44 -1.05
N PRO A 284 -13.54 -10.53 -1.67
CA PRO A 284 -14.99 -10.47 -1.46
C PRO A 284 -15.76 -11.69 -2.04
N ARG A 285 -15.12 -12.48 -2.90
CA ARG A 285 -15.75 -13.66 -3.54
C ARG A 285 -15.40 -14.97 -2.85
N LEU A 286 -14.40 -14.98 -1.96
CA LEU A 286 -13.99 -16.17 -1.22
C LEU A 286 -15.13 -16.77 -0.40
N SER A 287 -15.96 -15.94 0.24
CA SER A 287 -17.13 -16.38 1.01
C SER A 287 -18.19 -17.11 0.18
N ARG A 288 -18.21 -16.91 -1.15
CA ARG A 288 -19.20 -17.50 -2.05
C ARG A 288 -18.66 -18.70 -2.86
N GLN A 289 -17.36 -18.73 -3.18
CA GLN A 289 -16.75 -19.69 -4.11
C GLN A 289 -15.71 -20.63 -3.47
N GLY A 290 -15.49 -20.50 -2.16
CA GLY A 290 -14.60 -21.36 -1.39
C GLY A 290 -13.11 -21.23 -1.72
N SER A 291 -12.31 -22.16 -1.20
CA SER A 291 -10.84 -22.13 -1.28
C SER A 291 -10.27 -22.25 -2.72
N SER A 292 -11.05 -22.76 -3.69
CA SER A 292 -10.59 -22.90 -5.08
C SER A 292 -10.25 -21.56 -5.74
N MET A 293 -10.91 -20.49 -5.32
CA MET A 293 -10.69 -19.14 -5.85
C MET A 293 -9.30 -18.58 -5.49
N ILE A 294 -8.81 -18.83 -4.27
CA ILE A 294 -7.48 -18.36 -3.85
C ILE A 294 -6.37 -19.05 -4.66
N TRP A 295 -6.53 -20.33 -4.99
CA TRP A 295 -5.56 -21.06 -5.81
C TRP A 295 -5.52 -20.55 -7.25
N ARG A 296 -6.66 -20.19 -7.83
CA ARG A 296 -6.73 -19.58 -9.17
C ARG A 296 -6.06 -18.20 -9.17
N ALA A 297 -6.29 -17.41 -8.12
CA ALA A 297 -5.65 -16.12 -7.95
C ALA A 297 -4.12 -16.25 -7.77
N ALA A 298 -3.67 -17.22 -6.96
CA ALA A 298 -2.25 -17.51 -6.79
C ALA A 298 -1.61 -17.95 -8.11
N ALA A 299 -2.26 -18.83 -8.88
CA ALA A 299 -1.77 -19.25 -10.20
C ALA A 299 -1.67 -18.05 -11.18
N LEU A 300 -2.64 -17.12 -11.14
CA LEU A 300 -2.59 -15.90 -11.95
C LEU A 300 -1.44 -14.99 -11.55
N VAL A 301 -1.21 -14.78 -10.25
CA VAL A 301 -0.07 -13.98 -9.74
C VAL A 301 1.25 -14.59 -10.19
N VAL A 302 1.42 -15.91 -10.03
CA VAL A 302 2.63 -16.63 -10.49
C VAL A 302 2.79 -16.52 -12.00
N GLY A 303 1.70 -16.67 -12.77
CA GLY A 303 1.70 -16.54 -14.23
C GLY A 303 2.16 -15.14 -14.70
N ILE A 304 1.63 -14.09 -14.06
CA ILE A 304 2.03 -12.71 -14.36
C ILE A 304 3.51 -12.49 -14.00
N GLY A 305 3.96 -12.99 -12.83
CA GLY A 305 5.35 -12.91 -12.41
C GLY A 305 6.31 -13.64 -13.35
N ALA A 306 5.92 -14.84 -13.80
CA ALA A 306 6.71 -15.62 -14.75
C ALA A 306 6.80 -14.91 -16.12
N ILE A 307 5.70 -14.33 -16.61
CA ILE A 307 5.69 -13.54 -17.85
C ILE A 307 6.58 -12.30 -17.69
N ALA A 308 6.45 -11.56 -16.60
CA ALA A 308 7.28 -10.38 -16.33
C ALA A 308 8.77 -10.76 -16.28
N ALA A 309 9.13 -11.83 -15.55
CA ALA A 309 10.49 -12.32 -15.50
C ALA A 309 11.00 -12.77 -16.87
N ALA A 310 10.19 -13.49 -17.66
CA ALA A 310 10.58 -13.94 -19.00
C ALA A 310 10.81 -12.77 -19.96
N VAL A 311 9.95 -11.74 -19.92
CA VAL A 311 10.12 -10.53 -20.75
C VAL A 311 11.40 -9.78 -20.37
N VAL A 312 11.67 -9.60 -19.08
CA VAL A 312 12.87 -8.92 -18.59
C VAL A 312 14.13 -9.75 -18.89
N ALA A 313 14.06 -11.09 -18.82
CA ALA A 313 15.18 -11.99 -19.09
C ALA A 313 15.66 -11.96 -20.57
N ILE A 314 14.86 -11.42 -21.49
CA ILE A 314 15.28 -11.26 -22.90
C ILE A 314 16.52 -10.36 -22.99
N ASP A 315 16.50 -9.22 -22.27
CA ASP A 315 17.64 -8.32 -22.15
C ASP A 315 17.47 -7.44 -20.90
N ALA A 316 17.81 -8.02 -19.73
CA ALA A 316 17.65 -7.35 -18.45
C ALA A 316 18.55 -6.11 -18.31
N ASP A 317 19.77 -6.17 -18.86
CA ASP A 317 20.71 -5.06 -18.78
C ASP A 317 20.32 -3.91 -19.72
N ALA A 318 19.76 -4.20 -20.90
CA ALA A 318 19.21 -3.14 -21.76
C ALA A 318 18.03 -2.43 -21.08
N LEU A 319 17.16 -3.17 -20.36
CA LEU A 319 16.07 -2.56 -19.62
C LEU A 319 16.59 -1.65 -18.50
N VAL A 320 17.55 -2.12 -17.72
CA VAL A 320 18.17 -1.34 -16.63
C VAL A 320 18.84 -0.09 -17.19
N ARG A 321 19.55 -0.20 -18.31
CA ARG A 321 20.20 0.90 -19.01
C ARG A 321 19.20 1.90 -19.57
N LEU A 322 18.08 1.40 -20.11
CA LEU A 322 16.98 2.26 -20.60
C LEU A 322 16.38 3.11 -19.47
N ILE A 323 16.25 2.58 -18.28
CA ILE A 323 15.62 3.23 -17.13
C ILE A 323 16.63 4.09 -16.36
N GLY A 324 17.72 3.50 -15.89
CA GLY A 324 18.70 4.13 -15.00
C GLY A 324 19.88 4.80 -15.72
N GLY A 325 20.06 4.50 -17.02
CA GLY A 325 21.26 4.92 -17.75
C GLY A 325 22.44 3.96 -17.54
N THR A 326 23.60 4.30 -18.13
CA THR A 326 24.81 3.46 -18.10
C THR A 326 25.40 3.30 -16.67
N ALA A 327 25.06 4.19 -15.74
CA ALA A 327 25.50 4.10 -14.37
C ALA A 327 24.93 2.86 -13.64
N PHE A 328 23.86 2.25 -14.16
CA PHE A 328 23.20 1.08 -13.58
C PHE A 328 23.50 -0.23 -14.36
N ASP A 329 24.49 -0.22 -15.25
CA ASP A 329 24.86 -1.44 -15.99
C ASP A 329 25.28 -2.57 -15.05
N GLY A 330 24.90 -3.82 -15.39
CA GLY A 330 25.24 -5.01 -14.61
C GLY A 330 24.23 -5.41 -13.52
N PHE A 331 23.16 -4.62 -13.30
CA PHE A 331 22.14 -4.95 -12.29
C PHE A 331 20.94 -5.74 -12.84
N GLY A 332 21.00 -6.22 -14.09
CA GLY A 332 19.91 -6.99 -14.71
C GLY A 332 19.53 -8.25 -13.95
N ALA A 333 20.51 -8.97 -13.41
CA ALA A 333 20.25 -10.17 -12.60
C ALA A 333 19.52 -9.85 -11.29
N LEU A 334 19.84 -8.71 -10.64
CA LEU A 334 19.14 -8.25 -9.45
C LEU A 334 17.68 -7.87 -9.75
N VAL A 335 17.40 -7.28 -10.91
CA VAL A 335 16.03 -6.98 -11.34
C VAL A 335 15.20 -8.26 -11.45
N LEU A 336 15.75 -9.31 -12.06
CA LEU A 336 15.06 -10.60 -12.16
C LEU A 336 14.81 -11.23 -10.79
N ALA A 337 15.79 -11.19 -9.89
CA ALA A 337 15.64 -11.65 -8.52
C ALA A 337 14.59 -10.84 -7.74
N CYS A 338 14.56 -9.52 -7.91
CA CYS A 338 13.54 -8.65 -7.30
C CYS A 338 12.13 -8.89 -7.88
N ILE A 339 11.98 -9.23 -9.17
CA ILE A 339 10.67 -9.63 -9.75
C ILE A 339 10.18 -10.93 -9.10
N ALA A 340 11.07 -11.91 -8.90
CA ALA A 340 10.73 -13.15 -8.22
C ALA A 340 10.32 -12.88 -6.76
N LEU A 341 11.08 -12.05 -6.03
CA LEU A 341 10.75 -11.59 -4.68
C LEU A 341 9.41 -10.86 -4.64
N GLY A 342 9.15 -9.94 -5.57
CA GLY A 342 7.88 -9.23 -5.70
C GLY A 342 6.69 -10.15 -5.97
N THR A 343 6.90 -11.26 -6.69
CA THR A 343 5.90 -12.31 -6.90
C THR A 343 5.59 -13.04 -5.58
N LEU A 344 6.60 -13.34 -4.77
CA LEU A 344 6.41 -13.90 -3.42
C LEU A 344 5.67 -12.92 -2.50
N TRP A 345 6.00 -11.63 -2.54
CA TRP A 345 5.25 -10.61 -1.79
C TRP A 345 3.80 -10.53 -2.23
N ALA A 346 3.52 -10.59 -3.54
CA ALA A 346 2.15 -10.58 -4.06
C ALA A 346 1.36 -11.81 -3.59
N LEU A 347 2.00 -12.97 -3.54
CA LEU A 347 1.40 -14.17 -2.95
C LEU A 347 1.15 -14.01 -1.46
N ALA A 348 2.13 -13.53 -0.68
CA ALA A 348 1.96 -13.25 0.74
C ALA A 348 0.79 -12.28 0.98
N GLN A 349 0.68 -11.21 0.18
CA GLN A 349 -0.42 -10.25 0.23
C GLN A 349 -1.78 -10.90 -0.01
N LEU A 350 -1.88 -11.81 -0.98
CA LEU A 350 -3.11 -12.52 -1.30
C LEU A 350 -3.64 -13.31 -0.09
N TRP A 351 -2.75 -14.05 0.61
CA TRP A 351 -3.13 -14.79 1.81
C TRP A 351 -3.37 -13.90 3.02
N LEU A 352 -2.59 -12.83 3.20
CA LEU A 352 -2.82 -11.86 4.28
C LEU A 352 -4.20 -11.19 4.14
N PHE A 353 -4.56 -10.76 2.94
CA PHE A 353 -5.86 -10.12 2.71
C PHE A 353 -7.03 -11.10 2.83
N SER A 354 -6.85 -12.36 2.43
CA SER A 354 -7.90 -13.37 2.62
C SER A 354 -8.20 -13.61 4.09
N GLN A 355 -7.20 -13.66 4.96
CA GLN A 355 -7.40 -13.84 6.41
C GLN A 355 -7.90 -12.57 7.13
N MET A 356 -7.53 -11.39 6.63
CA MET A 356 -8.11 -10.14 7.17
C MET A 356 -9.62 -10.06 6.96
N ALA A 357 -10.15 -10.72 5.92
CA ALA A 357 -11.59 -10.79 5.69
C ALA A 357 -12.32 -11.65 6.73
N ASP A 358 -11.61 -12.61 7.36
CA ASP A 358 -12.12 -13.51 8.38
C ASP A 358 -11.77 -13.05 9.82
N ASP A 359 -11.31 -11.79 9.99
CA ASP A 359 -10.82 -11.20 11.25
C ASP A 359 -9.68 -12.00 11.92
N ASP A 360 -8.98 -12.86 11.16
CA ASP A 360 -7.86 -13.66 11.67
C ASP A 360 -6.54 -12.88 11.59
N THR A 361 -5.90 -12.70 12.75
CA THR A 361 -4.63 -11.96 12.88
C THR A 361 -3.39 -12.84 12.83
N THR A 362 -3.52 -14.15 12.63
CA THR A 362 -2.40 -15.10 12.74
C THR A 362 -1.33 -14.85 11.70
N LEU A 363 -1.69 -14.67 10.41
CA LEU A 363 -0.69 -14.36 9.39
C LEU A 363 -0.03 -12.99 9.60
N GLY A 364 -0.74 -12.03 10.17
CA GLY A 364 -0.16 -10.75 10.57
C GLY A 364 0.96 -10.94 11.62
N LYS A 365 0.76 -11.83 12.60
CA LYS A 365 1.80 -12.20 13.59
C LYS A 365 2.98 -12.92 12.94
N VAL A 366 2.71 -13.82 11.99
CA VAL A 366 3.76 -14.51 11.21
C VAL A 366 4.55 -13.52 10.36
N ALA A 367 3.90 -12.52 9.76
CA ALA A 367 4.57 -11.48 9.00
C ALA A 367 5.49 -10.62 9.91
N TRP A 368 5.05 -10.26 11.12
CA TRP A 368 5.90 -9.59 12.10
C TRP A 368 7.09 -10.45 12.53
N LEU A 369 6.88 -11.74 12.73
CA LEU A 369 7.97 -12.68 13.01
C LEU A 369 8.95 -12.75 11.83
N ALA A 370 8.46 -12.81 10.60
CA ALA A 370 9.28 -12.78 9.39
C ALA A 370 10.13 -11.51 9.29
N VAL A 371 9.55 -10.34 9.58
CA VAL A 371 10.28 -9.06 9.66
C VAL A 371 11.37 -9.11 10.74
N ALA A 372 11.06 -9.63 11.92
CA ALA A 372 12.04 -9.75 12.99
C ALA A 372 13.19 -10.71 12.63
N VAL A 373 12.86 -11.83 11.99
CA VAL A 373 13.85 -12.80 11.48
C VAL A 373 14.72 -12.17 10.40
N GLU A 374 14.14 -11.45 9.45
CA GLU A 374 14.86 -10.76 8.38
C GLU A 374 15.83 -9.72 8.94
N LEU A 375 15.39 -8.89 9.90
CA LEU A 375 16.26 -7.93 10.57
C LEU A 375 17.38 -8.59 11.35
N VAL A 376 17.08 -9.60 12.16
CA VAL A 376 18.08 -10.27 13.01
C VAL A 376 19.09 -11.05 12.17
N LEU A 377 18.64 -11.87 11.22
CA LEU A 377 19.54 -12.67 10.39
C LEU A 377 20.32 -11.80 9.42
N GLY A 378 19.68 -10.77 8.83
CA GLY A 378 20.35 -9.78 7.99
C GLY A 378 21.42 -9.01 8.76
N TRP A 379 21.13 -8.60 10.00
CA TRP A 379 22.10 -7.88 10.82
C TRP A 379 23.28 -8.75 11.28
N LEU A 380 23.08 -10.02 11.58
CA LEU A 380 24.08 -10.87 12.22
C LEU A 380 24.92 -11.67 11.22
N TRP A 381 24.34 -12.16 10.11
CA TRP A 381 25.00 -13.15 9.26
C TRP A 381 24.83 -12.95 7.74
N TRP A 382 23.69 -12.49 7.27
CA TRP A 382 23.37 -12.52 5.82
C TRP A 382 23.31 -11.14 5.22
N HIS A 383 24.45 -10.46 5.18
CA HIS A 383 24.56 -9.07 4.69
C HIS A 383 25.75 -8.79 3.78
N ASP A 384 26.57 -9.82 3.42
CA ASP A 384 27.79 -9.61 2.64
C ASP A 384 27.53 -9.29 1.17
N SER A 385 26.34 -9.66 0.63
CA SER A 385 25.97 -9.39 -0.76
C SER A 385 24.47 -9.13 -0.92
N ALA A 386 24.11 -8.47 -2.03
CA ALA A 386 22.70 -8.21 -2.38
C ALA A 386 21.90 -9.51 -2.55
N GLU A 387 22.53 -10.56 -3.08
CA GLU A 387 21.90 -11.88 -3.28
C GLU A 387 21.55 -12.54 -1.94
N GLN A 388 22.42 -12.40 -0.92
CA GLN A 388 22.13 -12.92 0.43
C GLN A 388 20.92 -12.22 1.03
N ILE A 389 20.83 -10.89 0.92
CA ILE A 389 19.72 -10.11 1.45
C ILE A 389 18.42 -10.43 0.69
N ILE A 390 18.45 -10.52 -0.65
CA ILE A 390 17.31 -10.97 -1.45
C ILE A 390 16.87 -12.40 -1.05
N GLY A 391 17.82 -13.30 -0.90
CA GLY A 391 17.54 -14.68 -0.50
C GLY A 391 16.85 -14.76 0.86
N LEU A 392 17.30 -13.94 1.82
CA LEU A 392 16.70 -13.81 3.14
C LEU A 392 15.27 -13.25 3.06
N ALA A 393 15.08 -12.13 2.36
CA ALA A 393 13.75 -11.53 2.15
C ALA A 393 12.79 -12.51 1.45
N ALA A 394 13.28 -13.25 0.44
CA ALA A 394 12.51 -14.29 -0.25
C ALA A 394 12.14 -15.45 0.68
N GLY A 395 13.05 -15.90 1.54
CA GLY A 395 12.79 -16.91 2.57
C GLY A 395 11.72 -16.46 3.57
N CYS A 396 11.79 -15.21 4.04
CA CYS A 396 10.82 -14.62 4.93
C CYS A 396 9.43 -14.47 4.27
N ALA A 397 9.38 -14.01 3.03
CA ALA A 397 8.14 -13.95 2.26
C ALA A 397 7.56 -15.35 2.01
N ALA A 398 8.39 -16.33 1.63
CA ALA A 398 7.99 -17.71 1.43
C ALA A 398 7.43 -18.36 2.70
N LEU A 399 7.96 -18.03 3.87
CA LEU A 399 7.42 -18.48 5.16
C LEU A 399 5.97 -18.01 5.35
N VAL A 400 5.68 -16.73 5.09
CA VAL A 400 4.32 -16.18 5.19
C VAL A 400 3.38 -16.90 4.21
N VAL A 401 3.82 -17.11 2.95
CA VAL A 401 3.06 -17.85 1.94
C VAL A 401 2.80 -19.29 2.39
N LEU A 402 3.82 -19.99 2.87
CA LEU A 402 3.71 -21.39 3.31
C LEU A 402 2.70 -21.56 4.44
N VAL A 403 2.76 -20.69 5.45
CA VAL A 403 1.80 -20.70 6.56
C VAL A 403 0.39 -20.42 6.04
N GLY A 404 0.22 -19.48 5.11
CA GLY A 404 -1.06 -19.18 4.46
C GLY A 404 -1.62 -20.39 3.72
N VAL A 405 -0.80 -21.05 2.91
CA VAL A 405 -1.14 -22.28 2.18
C VAL A 405 -1.56 -23.41 3.11
N VAL A 406 -0.78 -23.69 4.17
CA VAL A 406 -1.07 -24.75 5.14
C VAL A 406 -2.43 -24.49 5.83
N ARG A 407 -2.68 -23.26 6.23
CA ARG A 407 -3.95 -22.89 6.88
C ARG A 407 -5.15 -23.06 5.94
N THR A 408 -5.05 -22.56 4.71
CA THR A 408 -6.13 -22.73 3.71
C THR A 408 -6.46 -24.18 3.46
N ARG A 409 -5.44 -25.06 3.40
CA ARG A 409 -5.66 -26.52 3.25
C ARG A 409 -6.34 -27.12 4.46
N ARG A 410 -5.93 -26.75 5.68
CA ARG A 410 -6.55 -27.27 6.92
C ARG A 410 -8.03 -26.86 7.03
N HIS A 411 -8.35 -25.59 6.76
CA HIS A 411 -9.76 -25.14 6.76
C HIS A 411 -10.61 -25.89 5.73
N ALA A 412 -10.09 -26.20 4.54
CA ALA A 412 -10.82 -26.98 3.54
C ALA A 412 -11.10 -28.42 4.00
N VAL A 413 -10.15 -29.06 4.69
CA VAL A 413 -10.35 -30.41 5.24
C VAL A 413 -11.40 -30.42 6.33
N THR A 414 -11.34 -29.48 7.29
CA THR A 414 -12.32 -29.39 8.39
C THR A 414 -13.74 -29.10 7.88
N GLN A 415 -13.89 -28.34 6.81
CA GLN A 415 -15.21 -28.11 6.20
C GLN A 415 -15.78 -29.40 5.58
N LEU A 416 -14.96 -30.19 4.89
CA LEU A 416 -15.38 -31.46 4.32
C LEU A 416 -15.81 -32.49 5.40
N GLU A 417 -15.03 -32.56 6.50
CA GLU A 417 -15.36 -33.43 7.64
C GLU A 417 -16.70 -33.01 8.30
N SER A 418 -16.92 -31.69 8.45
CA SER A 418 -18.21 -31.22 9.03
C SER A 418 -19.41 -31.43 8.12
N GLU A 419 -19.25 -31.35 6.80
CA GLU A 419 -20.31 -31.66 5.84
C GLU A 419 -20.64 -33.19 5.83
N GLU A 420 -19.61 -34.02 5.96
CA GLU A 420 -19.78 -35.49 6.02
C GLU A 420 -20.51 -35.92 7.30
N ASP A 421 -20.17 -35.32 8.46
CA ASP A 421 -20.87 -35.56 9.75
C ASP A 421 -22.33 -35.11 9.71
N LEU A 422 -22.65 -33.99 9.05
CA LEU A 422 -24.03 -33.52 8.90
C LEU A 422 -24.84 -34.49 8.01
N LEU A 423 -24.24 -35.02 6.95
CA LEU A 423 -24.90 -35.99 6.07
C LEU A 423 -25.12 -37.35 6.74
N VAL A 424 -24.28 -37.73 7.69
CA VAL A 424 -24.45 -38.98 8.49
C VAL A 424 -25.57 -38.80 9.51
N THR A 425 -25.65 -37.61 10.17
CA THR A 425 -26.72 -37.33 11.16
C THR A 425 -28.11 -37.18 10.54
N ASP A 426 -28.22 -36.75 9.30
CA ASP A 426 -29.49 -36.59 8.59
C ASP A 426 -30.04 -37.94 8.05
N ARG A 427 -29.24 -39.02 8.09
CA ARG A 427 -29.59 -40.38 7.68
C ARG A 427 -30.00 -41.31 8.84
N THR A 428 -29.86 -40.87 10.07
CA THR A 428 -30.25 -41.62 11.29
C THR A 428 -31.47 -41.00 11.93
#